data_1b3bc55e7681aadc0346cc47a97d8420
#
_entry.id   1b3bc55e7681aadc0346cc47a97d8420
#
_cell.length_a   1.000
_cell.length_b   1.000
_cell.length_c   1.000
_cell.angle_alpha   90.00
_cell.angle_beta   90.00
_cell.angle_gamma   90.00
#
_symmetry.space_group_name_H-M   'P 1'
#
loop_
_entity.id
_entity.type
_entity.pdbx_description
1 polymer ?
#
loop_
_entity_poly.entity_id
_entity_poly.type
_entity_poly.pdbx_seq_one_letter_code
_entity_poly.pdbx_strand_id
1 'polypeptide(L)'
;MVKRRALPLVLVAGIVAIIASMRAATPRTPTLTALDYIEIQQLVNRYAFAIDTCSNNGYDYADLYTPDGVFYWGVGTRKSVGREQLAEAAGGGKNGCQKLQRATADMPLATHTTVNLIIEPSPEGATGKSYLVYPGVMGTHSDPTHDGHVGGYQDVYVKTDKGWRFKTRLHVFPPDVPGTVDIAKMYGRPAAGEGRK
;
A
#
# COMPACT_ATOMS: atom_id res chain seq x y z
N MET A 1 -63.07 45.05 -20.61
CA MET A 1 -62.63 44.50 -19.30
C MET A 1 -61.66 43.40 -19.55
N VAL A 2 -60.36 43.61 -19.32
CA VAL A 2 -59.30 42.61 -19.53
C VAL A 2 -58.97 42.01 -18.15
N LYS A 3 -59.28 40.73 -17.93
CA LYS A 3 -58.91 40.00 -16.71
C LYS A 3 -57.43 39.65 -16.77
N ARG A 4 -56.59 40.32 -15.96
CA ARG A 4 -55.21 39.92 -15.71
C ARG A 4 -55.22 38.65 -14.85
N ARG A 5 -54.69 37.56 -15.40
CA ARG A 5 -54.41 36.33 -14.65
C ARG A 5 -53.10 36.52 -13.88
N ALA A 6 -53.24 36.52 -12.57
CA ALA A 6 -52.04 36.44 -11.70
C ALA A 6 -51.48 35.00 -11.78
N LEU A 7 -50.25 34.86 -12.26
CA LEU A 7 -49.51 33.61 -12.22
C LEU A 7 -48.98 33.41 -10.79
N PRO A 8 -49.06 32.20 -10.22
CA PRO A 8 -48.72 32.02 -8.83
C PRO A 8 -47.20 32.06 -8.62
N LEU A 9 -46.75 32.98 -7.81
CA LEU A 9 -45.37 33.16 -7.32
C LEU A 9 -44.91 32.00 -6.42
N VAL A 10 -45.78 31.04 -6.15
CA VAL A 10 -45.54 29.93 -5.19
C VAL A 10 -44.64 28.84 -5.78
N LEU A 11 -44.56 28.68 -7.09
CA LEU A 11 -43.79 27.61 -7.73
C LEU A 11 -42.27 27.82 -7.71
N VAL A 12 -41.83 29.08 -7.68
CA VAL A 12 -40.38 29.42 -7.72
C VAL A 12 -39.72 29.22 -6.34
N ALA A 13 -40.42 29.48 -5.27
CA ALA A 13 -39.90 29.33 -3.91
C ALA A 13 -39.66 27.83 -3.54
N GLY A 14 -40.45 26.89 -4.06
CA GLY A 14 -40.31 25.48 -3.81
C GLY A 14 -39.06 24.83 -4.47
N ILE A 15 -38.71 25.29 -5.66
CA ILE A 15 -37.57 24.77 -6.41
C ILE A 15 -36.22 25.21 -5.79
N VAL A 16 -36.16 26.43 -5.28
CA VAL A 16 -34.93 26.94 -4.62
C VAL A 16 -34.68 26.22 -3.29
N ALA A 17 -35.72 25.85 -2.55
CA ALA A 17 -35.56 25.09 -1.30
C ALA A 17 -35.08 23.65 -1.53
N ILE A 18 -35.45 22.99 -2.64
CA ILE A 18 -35.00 21.62 -2.96
C ILE A 18 -33.54 21.63 -3.41
N ILE A 19 -33.07 22.65 -4.13
CA ILE A 19 -31.68 22.75 -4.58
C ILE A 19 -30.73 23.05 -3.40
N ALA A 20 -31.20 23.76 -2.37
CA ALA A 20 -30.38 24.04 -1.17
C ALA A 20 -30.18 22.79 -0.29
N SER A 21 -31.03 21.77 -0.38
CA SER A 21 -30.94 20.53 0.41
C SER A 21 -30.00 19.48 -0.16
N MET A 22 -29.51 19.66 -1.39
CA MET A 22 -28.55 18.75 -2.05
C MET A 22 -27.10 19.20 -1.93
N ARG A 23 -26.73 19.88 -0.86
CA ARG A 23 -25.32 19.96 -0.49
C ARG A 23 -24.90 18.55 -0.06
N ALA A 24 -24.29 17.81 -0.96
CA ALA A 24 -23.62 16.56 -0.65
C ALA A 24 -22.73 16.81 0.57
N ALA A 25 -23.03 16.11 1.67
CA ALA A 25 -22.16 16.14 2.83
C ALA A 25 -20.77 15.76 2.36
N THR A 26 -19.81 16.64 2.52
CA THR A 26 -18.40 16.33 2.22
C THR A 26 -18.06 15.07 3.01
N PRO A 27 -17.55 14.00 2.37
CA PRO A 27 -17.18 12.80 3.09
C PRO A 27 -16.22 13.19 4.21
N ARG A 28 -16.64 13.01 5.46
CA ARG A 28 -15.76 13.24 6.58
C ARG A 28 -14.70 12.15 6.56
N THR A 29 -13.44 12.53 6.43
CA THR A 29 -12.34 11.60 6.64
C THR A 29 -12.47 11.03 8.06
N PRO A 30 -12.51 9.70 8.24
CA PRO A 30 -12.64 9.11 9.56
C PRO A 30 -11.44 9.52 10.42
N THR A 31 -11.69 9.70 11.72
CA THR A 31 -10.63 9.96 12.69
C THR A 31 -10.09 8.61 13.15
N LEU A 32 -8.78 8.40 13.05
CA LEU A 32 -8.12 7.22 13.60
C LEU A 32 -7.93 7.37 15.11
N THR A 33 -8.21 6.32 15.86
CA THR A 33 -7.91 6.20 17.28
C THR A 33 -6.47 5.74 17.50
N ALA A 34 -5.95 5.89 18.72
CA ALA A 34 -4.63 5.35 19.07
C ALA A 34 -4.55 3.82 18.82
N LEU A 35 -5.64 3.10 19.07
CA LEU A 35 -5.71 1.67 18.80
C LEU A 35 -5.61 1.36 17.31
N ASP A 36 -6.23 2.16 16.44
CA ASP A 36 -6.12 1.99 15.00
C ASP A 36 -4.67 2.10 14.51
N TYR A 37 -3.92 3.08 15.02
CA TYR A 37 -2.48 3.22 14.72
C TYR A 37 -1.69 1.98 15.17
N ILE A 38 -1.95 1.46 16.37
CA ILE A 38 -1.29 0.26 16.89
C ILE A 38 -1.65 -0.97 16.02
N GLU A 39 -2.92 -1.15 15.68
CA GLU A 39 -3.38 -2.28 14.88
C GLU A 39 -2.78 -2.26 13.46
N ILE A 40 -2.71 -1.08 12.82
CA ILE A 40 -2.08 -0.93 11.51
C ILE A 40 -0.57 -1.19 11.60
N GLN A 41 0.10 -0.69 12.64
CA GLN A 41 1.51 -0.98 12.88
C GLN A 41 1.76 -2.49 13.02
N GLN A 42 0.89 -3.19 13.77
CA GLN A 42 0.97 -4.64 13.92
C GLN A 42 0.70 -5.38 12.60
N LEU A 43 -0.22 -4.88 11.78
CA LEU A 43 -0.47 -5.42 10.44
C LEU A 43 0.79 -5.34 9.57
N VAL A 44 1.46 -4.19 9.55
CA VAL A 44 2.71 -3.97 8.80
C VAL A 44 3.84 -4.85 9.35
N ASN A 45 3.95 -5.03 10.66
CA ASN A 45 4.95 -5.90 11.25
C ASN A 45 4.71 -7.38 10.87
N ARG A 46 3.46 -7.85 10.94
CA ARG A 46 3.10 -9.24 10.53
C ARG A 46 3.41 -9.52 9.07
N TYR A 47 3.30 -8.51 8.21
CA TYR A 47 3.66 -8.64 6.80
C TYR A 47 5.08 -9.16 6.61
N ALA A 48 6.06 -8.57 7.30
CA ALA A 48 7.46 -8.97 7.19
C ALA A 48 7.64 -10.45 7.54
N PHE A 49 7.14 -10.86 8.71
CA PHE A 49 7.25 -12.26 9.14
C PHE A 49 6.55 -13.23 8.19
N ALA A 50 5.33 -12.90 7.75
CA ALA A 50 4.55 -13.78 6.89
C ALA A 50 5.20 -14.00 5.52
N ILE A 51 5.72 -12.93 4.91
CA ILE A 51 6.37 -13.00 3.59
C ILE A 51 7.75 -13.68 3.70
N ASP A 52 8.51 -13.43 4.77
CA ASP A 52 9.87 -13.97 4.91
C ASP A 52 9.86 -15.45 5.24
N THR A 53 8.96 -15.88 6.08
CA THR A 53 8.87 -17.28 6.51
C THR A 53 7.97 -18.13 5.61
N CYS A 54 7.23 -17.52 4.69
CA CYS A 54 6.23 -18.19 3.86
C CYS A 54 5.24 -19.01 4.71
N SER A 55 4.88 -18.46 5.89
CA SER A 55 4.07 -19.20 6.87
C SER A 55 2.74 -19.63 6.26
N ASN A 56 2.28 -20.81 6.65
CA ASN A 56 1.07 -21.45 6.13
C ASN A 56 1.03 -21.45 4.59
N ASN A 57 2.17 -21.81 3.95
CA ASN A 57 2.33 -21.78 2.49
C ASN A 57 2.00 -20.41 1.86
N GLY A 58 2.33 -19.32 2.53
CA GLY A 58 2.06 -17.95 2.05
C GLY A 58 0.64 -17.45 2.33
N TYR A 59 -0.24 -18.29 2.86
CA TYR A 59 -1.60 -17.86 3.13
C TYR A 59 -1.70 -16.90 4.33
N ASP A 60 -0.79 -16.97 5.30
CA ASP A 60 -0.73 -15.99 6.38
C ASP A 60 -0.43 -14.58 5.84
N TYR A 61 0.41 -14.49 4.80
CA TYR A 61 0.63 -13.22 4.08
C TYR A 61 -0.62 -12.77 3.33
N ALA A 62 -1.26 -13.68 2.59
CA ALA A 62 -2.45 -13.37 1.81
C ALA A 62 -3.61 -12.89 2.69
N ASP A 63 -3.76 -13.47 3.89
CA ASP A 63 -4.81 -13.15 4.85
C ASP A 63 -4.62 -11.81 5.57
N LEU A 64 -3.48 -11.12 5.36
CA LEU A 64 -3.29 -9.73 5.76
C LEU A 64 -4.02 -8.74 4.83
N TYR A 65 -4.48 -9.18 3.68
CA TYR A 65 -5.19 -8.38 2.71
C TYR A 65 -6.70 -8.60 2.80
N THR A 66 -7.45 -7.68 2.20
CA THR A 66 -8.88 -7.93 1.92
C THR A 66 -9.03 -9.04 0.87
N PRO A 67 -10.20 -9.68 0.75
CA PRO A 67 -10.42 -10.74 -0.25
C PRO A 67 -10.09 -10.32 -1.69
N ASP A 68 -10.28 -9.04 -1.99
CA ASP A 68 -9.97 -8.39 -3.28
C ASP A 68 -8.70 -7.53 -3.20
N GLY A 69 -7.88 -7.75 -2.18
CA GLY A 69 -6.66 -7.00 -1.94
C GLY A 69 -5.62 -7.18 -3.04
N VAL A 70 -4.79 -6.17 -3.23
CA VAL A 70 -3.82 -6.13 -4.33
C VAL A 70 -2.44 -5.75 -3.83
N PHE A 71 -1.45 -6.54 -4.21
CA PHE A 71 -0.05 -6.18 -4.13
C PHE A 71 0.48 -5.78 -5.51
N TYR A 72 1.11 -4.61 -5.62
CA TYR A 72 1.75 -4.10 -6.83
C TYR A 72 3.26 -4.18 -6.73
N TRP A 73 3.91 -4.76 -7.74
CA TRP A 73 5.36 -4.84 -7.90
C TRP A 73 5.88 -3.64 -8.70
N GLY A 74 6.08 -2.50 -8.04
CA GLY A 74 6.47 -1.26 -8.71
C GLY A 74 5.30 -0.52 -9.36
N VAL A 75 5.59 0.65 -9.92
CA VAL A 75 4.56 1.51 -10.50
C VAL A 75 4.03 0.89 -11.78
N GLY A 76 2.85 0.34 -11.71
CA GLY A 76 1.93 0.30 -12.84
C GLY A 76 1.74 -0.99 -13.60
N THR A 77 2.47 -2.10 -13.42
CA THR A 77 2.31 -3.21 -14.37
C THR A 77 2.10 -4.59 -13.75
N ARG A 78 2.90 -5.00 -12.81
CA ARG A 78 2.82 -6.34 -12.22
C ARG A 78 2.07 -6.30 -10.89
N LYS A 79 1.03 -7.13 -10.76
CA LYS A 79 0.23 -7.19 -9.54
C LYS A 79 -0.17 -8.62 -9.20
N SER A 80 -0.41 -8.85 -7.90
CA SER A 80 -1.03 -10.05 -7.37
C SER A 80 -2.36 -9.67 -6.73
N VAL A 81 -3.45 -10.31 -7.14
CA VAL A 81 -4.82 -9.96 -6.75
C VAL A 81 -5.48 -11.15 -6.07
N GLY A 82 -6.04 -10.91 -4.89
CA GLY A 82 -6.78 -11.92 -4.15
C GLY A 82 -5.89 -12.99 -3.51
N ARG A 83 -6.50 -13.81 -2.68
CA ARG A 83 -5.83 -14.69 -1.72
C ARG A 83 -4.81 -15.63 -2.36
N GLU A 84 -5.16 -16.25 -3.49
CA GLU A 84 -4.30 -17.26 -4.12
C GLU A 84 -3.03 -16.63 -4.72
N GLN A 85 -3.19 -15.59 -5.54
CA GLN A 85 -2.05 -14.91 -6.15
C GLN A 85 -1.17 -14.21 -5.11
N LEU A 86 -1.75 -13.75 -4.00
CA LEU A 86 -0.99 -13.18 -2.89
C LEU A 86 -0.16 -14.26 -2.17
N ALA A 87 -0.72 -15.46 -1.94
CA ALA A 87 0.03 -16.56 -1.36
C ALA A 87 1.20 -17.00 -2.27
N GLU A 88 0.97 -17.05 -3.58
CA GLU A 88 2.03 -17.32 -4.58
C GLU A 88 3.10 -16.21 -4.57
N ALA A 89 2.70 -14.94 -4.43
CA ALA A 89 3.64 -13.82 -4.32
C ALA A 89 4.55 -13.92 -3.08
N ALA A 90 4.06 -14.50 -1.99
CA ALA A 90 4.87 -14.81 -0.82
C ALA A 90 5.80 -16.04 -1.01
N GLY A 91 5.76 -16.69 -2.16
CA GLY A 91 6.54 -17.86 -2.50
C GLY A 91 5.87 -19.19 -2.13
N GLY A 92 4.57 -19.17 -1.84
CA GLY A 92 3.76 -20.31 -1.44
C GLY A 92 2.64 -20.65 -2.44
N GLY A 93 1.41 -20.78 -1.94
CA GLY A 93 0.24 -21.18 -2.70
C GLY A 93 0.08 -22.70 -2.79
N LYS A 94 -0.65 -23.18 -3.79
CA LYS A 94 -0.99 -24.60 -3.97
C LYS A 94 0.21 -25.54 -4.04
N ASN A 95 1.35 -25.06 -4.50
CA ASN A 95 2.57 -25.86 -4.66
C ASN A 95 3.43 -25.87 -3.39
N GLY A 96 2.93 -25.35 -2.29
CA GLY A 96 3.69 -25.19 -1.06
C GLY A 96 4.77 -24.12 -1.14
N CYS A 97 5.54 -23.96 -0.09
CA CYS A 97 6.56 -22.93 -0.01
C CYS A 97 7.83 -23.26 -0.77
N GLN A 98 7.98 -22.75 -1.97
CA GLN A 98 9.17 -22.93 -2.81
C GLN A 98 10.35 -22.07 -2.35
N LYS A 99 10.09 -20.99 -1.63
CA LYS A 99 11.10 -20.04 -1.16
C LYS A 99 12.05 -20.69 -0.15
N LEU A 100 11.52 -21.45 0.80
CA LEU A 100 12.32 -22.13 1.83
C LEU A 100 13.19 -23.26 1.24
N GLN A 101 12.75 -23.88 0.14
CA GLN A 101 13.50 -24.95 -0.52
C GLN A 101 14.76 -24.44 -1.24
N ARG A 102 14.83 -23.15 -1.54
CA ARG A 102 15.96 -22.50 -2.23
C ARG A 102 16.94 -21.82 -1.27
N ALA A 103 16.58 -21.71 0.01
CA ALA A 103 17.47 -21.13 0.99
C ALA A 103 18.64 -22.07 1.27
N THR A 104 19.85 -21.57 1.13
CA THR A 104 21.08 -22.28 1.50
C THR A 104 21.84 -21.47 2.55
N ALA A 105 22.86 -22.07 3.17
CA ALA A 105 23.72 -21.36 4.12
C ALA A 105 24.42 -20.15 3.47
N ASP A 106 24.70 -20.26 2.16
CA ASP A 106 25.40 -19.21 1.39
C ASP A 106 24.43 -18.18 0.79
N MET A 107 23.12 -18.50 0.80
CA MET A 107 22.04 -17.61 0.34
C MET A 107 20.92 -17.56 1.38
N PRO A 108 21.13 -16.82 2.47
CA PRO A 108 20.10 -16.67 3.49
C PRO A 108 18.87 -15.97 2.93
N LEU A 109 17.72 -16.26 3.52
CA LEU A 109 16.48 -15.59 3.17
C LEU A 109 16.64 -14.08 3.44
N ALA A 110 16.29 -13.28 2.45
CA ALA A 110 16.17 -11.84 2.65
C ALA A 110 15.07 -11.56 3.66
N THR A 111 15.32 -10.66 4.59
CA THR A 111 14.34 -10.21 5.57
C THR A 111 13.79 -8.85 5.20
N HIS A 112 12.46 -8.70 5.25
CA HIS A 112 11.80 -7.42 5.01
C HIS A 112 11.81 -6.61 6.30
N THR A 113 12.55 -5.51 6.33
CA THR A 113 12.50 -4.56 7.44
C THR A 113 11.78 -3.30 7.00
N THR A 114 10.58 -3.07 7.53
CA THR A 114 9.81 -1.86 7.28
C THR A 114 10.12 -0.83 8.36
N VAL A 115 10.54 0.37 7.95
CA VAL A 115 10.90 1.45 8.87
C VAL A 115 10.20 2.76 8.50
N ASN A 116 10.11 3.68 9.44
CA ASN A 116 9.57 5.04 9.26
C ASN A 116 8.12 5.03 8.72
N LEU A 117 7.29 4.17 9.28
CA LEU A 117 5.88 4.10 8.91
C LEU A 117 5.14 5.37 9.32
N ILE A 118 4.54 6.05 8.35
CA ILE A 118 3.60 7.16 8.54
C ILE A 118 2.21 6.65 8.18
N ILE A 119 1.22 6.90 9.04
CA ILE A 119 -0.18 6.51 8.86
C ILE A 119 -1.03 7.78 8.88
N GLU A 120 -1.88 7.94 7.89
CA GLU A 120 -2.79 9.09 7.75
C GLU A 120 -4.22 8.61 7.53
N PRO A 121 -5.23 9.26 8.14
CA PRO A 121 -6.62 8.91 7.87
C PRO A 121 -6.99 9.21 6.42
N SER A 122 -7.83 8.36 5.83
CA SER A 122 -8.36 8.52 4.48
C SER A 122 -9.86 8.21 4.43
N PRO A 123 -10.57 8.60 3.36
CA PRO A 123 -12.00 8.28 3.23
C PRO A 123 -12.30 6.77 3.29
N GLU A 124 -11.37 5.93 2.87
CA GLU A 124 -11.52 4.47 2.86
C GLU A 124 -11.10 3.81 4.18
N GLY A 125 -10.44 4.55 5.06
CA GLY A 125 -9.91 4.07 6.34
C GLY A 125 -8.59 4.75 6.66
N ALA A 126 -7.47 4.27 6.13
CA ALA A 126 -6.15 4.88 6.31
C ALA A 126 -5.26 4.65 5.09
N THR A 127 -4.28 5.53 4.93
CA THR A 127 -3.14 5.32 4.03
C THR A 127 -1.86 5.23 4.84
N GLY A 128 -0.83 4.61 4.25
CA GLY A 128 0.48 4.54 4.86
C GLY A 128 1.60 4.64 3.84
N LYS A 129 2.76 5.07 4.32
CA LYS A 129 4.02 5.00 3.58
C LYS A 129 5.15 4.63 4.51
N SER A 130 6.09 3.87 4.00
CA SER A 130 7.22 3.39 4.78
C SER A 130 8.40 3.10 3.88
N TYR A 131 9.61 3.05 4.46
CA TYR A 131 10.76 2.51 3.78
C TYR A 131 10.85 1.01 3.98
N LEU A 132 11.41 0.34 2.96
CA LEU A 132 11.76 -1.07 2.99
C LEU A 132 13.28 -1.19 2.94
N VAL A 133 13.85 -1.91 3.89
CA VAL A 133 15.27 -2.22 3.97
C VAL A 133 15.44 -3.74 3.98
N TYR A 134 16.42 -4.23 3.25
CA TYR A 134 16.81 -5.65 3.25
C TYR A 134 18.17 -5.82 3.92
N PRO A 135 18.25 -6.03 5.25
CA PRO A 135 19.53 -6.13 5.96
C PRO A 135 20.16 -7.48 5.79
N GLY A 136 20.00 -8.31 4.96
CA GLY A 136 20.53 -9.69 4.95
C GLY A 136 21.21 -10.14 3.67
N VAL A 137 21.19 -9.33 2.62
CA VAL A 137 21.85 -9.71 1.36
C VAL A 137 23.31 -9.27 1.31
N MET A 138 23.79 -8.74 2.41
CA MET A 138 25.04 -7.99 2.50
C MET A 138 26.32 -8.84 2.60
N GLY A 139 26.21 -10.14 2.58
CA GLY A 139 27.34 -10.98 3.01
C GLY A 139 28.28 -11.49 1.94
N THR A 140 27.93 -11.46 0.67
CA THR A 140 28.66 -12.26 -0.31
C THR A 140 29.16 -11.51 -1.56
N HIS A 141 28.86 -10.23 -1.71
CA HIS A 141 29.23 -9.55 -2.94
C HIS A 141 30.00 -8.27 -2.69
N SER A 142 31.19 -8.24 -3.25
CA SER A 142 32.06 -7.08 -3.43
C SER A 142 31.43 -5.99 -4.34
N ASP A 143 30.14 -6.04 -4.60
CA ASP A 143 29.44 -5.03 -5.37
C ASP A 143 28.66 -4.09 -4.44
N PRO A 144 29.21 -2.90 -4.13
CA PRO A 144 28.56 -1.92 -3.27
C PRO A 144 27.25 -1.38 -3.87
N THR A 145 26.90 -1.73 -5.11
CA THR A 145 25.65 -1.32 -5.73
C THR A 145 24.46 -2.18 -5.31
N HIS A 146 24.69 -3.31 -4.66
CA HIS A 146 23.65 -4.22 -4.16
C HIS A 146 23.47 -4.17 -2.65
N ASP A 147 24.27 -3.38 -1.95
CA ASP A 147 24.13 -3.19 -0.50
C ASP A 147 22.91 -2.34 -0.16
N GLY A 148 21.86 -3.03 0.17
CA GLY A 148 20.60 -2.45 0.63
C GLY A 148 19.69 -2.02 -0.51
N HIS A 149 18.82 -2.91 -0.96
CA HIS A 149 17.64 -2.52 -1.73
C HIS A 149 16.82 -1.56 -0.85
N VAL A 150 16.94 -0.29 -1.13
CA VAL A 150 16.12 0.74 -0.49
C VAL A 150 14.91 0.91 -1.39
N GLY A 151 13.81 0.38 -0.96
CA GLY A 151 12.51 0.61 -1.55
C GLY A 151 11.59 1.26 -0.53
N GLY A 152 10.31 1.18 -0.81
CA GLY A 152 9.27 1.61 0.12
C GLY A 152 7.95 1.00 -0.22
N TYR A 153 6.98 1.27 0.65
CA TYR A 153 5.59 0.89 0.42
C TYR A 153 4.70 2.12 0.48
N GLN A 154 3.69 2.10 -0.38
CA GLN A 154 2.51 2.96 -0.29
C GLN A 154 1.30 2.05 -0.11
N ASP A 155 0.58 2.26 0.97
CA ASP A 155 -0.47 1.37 1.43
C ASP A 155 -1.81 2.09 1.51
N VAL A 156 -2.88 1.34 1.21
CA VAL A 156 -4.25 1.67 1.60
C VAL A 156 -4.73 0.60 2.55
N TYR A 157 -5.19 1.02 3.71
CA TYR A 157 -5.74 0.16 4.75
C TYR A 157 -7.23 0.36 4.90
N VAL A 158 -7.96 -0.73 5.11
CA VAL A 158 -9.39 -0.70 5.45
C VAL A 158 -9.64 -1.50 6.72
N LYS A 159 -10.58 -1.03 7.53
CA LYS A 159 -11.01 -1.73 8.74
C LYS A 159 -12.15 -2.68 8.38
N THR A 160 -11.96 -3.96 8.64
CA THR A 160 -12.94 -5.02 8.42
C THR A 160 -13.46 -5.55 9.77
N ASP A 161 -14.40 -6.47 9.75
CA ASP A 161 -14.84 -7.23 10.92
C ASP A 161 -13.73 -8.06 11.59
N LYS A 162 -12.67 -8.37 10.81
CA LYS A 162 -11.48 -9.10 11.27
C LYS A 162 -10.29 -8.18 11.58
N GLY A 163 -10.51 -6.88 11.79
CA GLY A 163 -9.48 -5.87 12.02
C GLY A 163 -8.96 -5.22 10.73
N TRP A 164 -7.90 -4.46 10.86
CA TRP A 164 -7.29 -3.76 9.72
C TRP A 164 -6.68 -4.72 8.70
N ARG A 165 -6.81 -4.39 7.41
CA ARG A 165 -6.28 -5.17 6.28
C ARG A 165 -5.69 -4.24 5.23
N PHE A 166 -4.70 -4.73 4.49
CA PHE A 166 -4.28 -4.07 3.26
C PHE A 166 -5.38 -4.19 2.20
N LYS A 167 -5.85 -3.07 1.69
CA LYS A 167 -6.64 -3.00 0.46
C LYS A 167 -5.70 -3.02 -0.74
N THR A 168 -4.66 -2.19 -0.68
CA THR A 168 -3.57 -2.20 -1.64
C THR A 168 -2.25 -2.01 -0.91
N ARG A 169 -1.21 -2.65 -1.40
CA ARG A 169 0.18 -2.37 -1.08
C ARG A 169 0.95 -2.21 -2.39
N LEU A 170 1.57 -1.06 -2.59
CA LEU A 170 2.42 -0.76 -3.73
C LEU A 170 3.88 -0.75 -3.26
N HIS A 171 4.69 -1.66 -3.79
CA HIS A 171 6.13 -1.62 -3.63
C HIS A 171 6.71 -0.59 -4.61
N VAL A 172 7.42 0.37 -4.11
CA VAL A 172 8.01 1.46 -4.89
C VAL A 172 9.51 1.48 -4.71
N PHE A 173 10.22 1.81 -5.80
CA PHE A 173 11.65 2.07 -5.75
C PHE A 173 11.87 3.59 -5.84
N PRO A 174 12.87 4.18 -5.15
CA PRO A 174 13.34 5.49 -5.55
C PRO A 174 13.92 5.40 -6.97
N PRO A 175 13.60 6.28 -7.91
CA PRO A 175 12.89 7.56 -7.85
C PRO A 175 11.37 7.50 -8.11
N ASP A 176 10.75 6.33 -8.12
CA ASP A 176 9.35 6.14 -8.54
C ASP A 176 8.31 6.62 -7.51
N VAL A 177 8.77 7.13 -6.36
CA VAL A 177 7.89 7.65 -5.32
C VAL A 177 7.56 9.11 -5.62
N PRO A 178 6.32 9.45 -6.01
CA PRO A 178 5.93 10.83 -6.28
C PRO A 178 6.22 11.73 -5.07
N GLY A 179 6.95 12.82 -5.30
CA GLY A 179 7.32 13.78 -4.26
C GLY A 179 8.49 13.37 -3.37
N THR A 180 9.17 12.27 -3.64
CA THR A 180 10.46 11.98 -3.01
C THR A 180 11.59 12.75 -3.69
N VAL A 181 12.51 13.20 -2.87
CA VAL A 181 13.79 13.73 -3.36
C VAL A 181 14.54 12.58 -4.04
N ASP A 182 15.08 12.83 -5.21
CA ASP A 182 15.93 11.87 -5.91
C ASP A 182 17.17 11.57 -5.04
N ILE A 183 17.11 10.48 -4.30
CA ILE A 183 18.16 10.06 -3.38
C ILE A 183 19.46 9.79 -4.14
N ALA A 184 19.40 9.34 -5.40
CA ALA A 184 20.57 9.14 -6.23
C ALA A 184 21.30 10.47 -6.50
N LYS A 185 20.55 11.56 -6.70
CA LYS A 185 21.13 12.90 -6.82
C LYS A 185 21.70 13.42 -5.50
N MET A 186 21.04 13.14 -4.37
CA MET A 186 21.55 13.55 -3.05
C MET A 186 22.92 12.96 -2.72
N TYR A 187 23.17 11.72 -3.12
CA TYR A 187 24.43 11.02 -2.85
C TYR A 187 25.41 11.04 -4.01
N GLY A 188 25.19 11.86 -5.05
CA GLY A 188 26.10 12.02 -6.17
C GLY A 188 26.27 10.77 -7.04
N ARG A 189 25.34 9.82 -6.98
CA ARG A 189 25.34 8.67 -7.89
C ARG A 189 24.86 9.11 -9.27
N PRO A 190 25.61 8.80 -10.35
CA PRO A 190 25.08 8.99 -11.70
C PRO A 190 23.84 8.12 -11.89
N ALA A 191 22.85 8.63 -12.64
CA ALA A 191 21.67 7.86 -13.00
C ALA A 191 22.07 6.52 -13.64
N ALA A 192 21.39 5.44 -13.27
CA ALA A 192 21.68 4.11 -13.82
C ALA A 192 21.52 4.16 -15.34
N GLY A 193 22.61 4.19 -16.08
CA GLY A 193 22.64 4.27 -17.55
C GLY A 193 23.71 5.18 -18.15
N GLU A 194 24.32 6.10 -17.39
CA GLU A 194 25.32 7.03 -17.93
C GLU A 194 26.79 6.59 -17.75
N GLY A 195 27.03 5.39 -17.33
CA GLY A 195 28.37 4.91 -16.94
C GLY A 195 28.93 3.73 -17.72
N ARG A 196 28.55 3.51 -18.99
CA ARG A 196 29.28 2.58 -19.88
C ARG A 196 29.35 3.15 -21.29
N LYS A 197 30.40 3.89 -21.55
CA LYS A 197 31.05 3.99 -22.85
C LYS A 197 32.44 3.38 -22.74
#